data_b62285c6163fdfecbf32c6d18656aa1c
#
_entry.id   b62285c6163fdfecbf32c6d18656aa1c
#
_cell.length_a   1.000
_cell.length_b   1.000
_cell.length_c   1.000
_cell.angle_alpha   90.00
_cell.angle_beta   90.00
_cell.angle_gamma   90.00
#
_symmetry.space_group_name_H-M   'P 1'
#
loop_
_entity.id
_entity.type
_entity.pdbx_description
1 polymer ?
#
loop_
_entity_poly.entity_id
_entity_poly.type
_entity_poly.pdbx_seq_one_letter_code
_entity_poly.pdbx_strand_id
1 'polypeptide(L)'
;GKAFPTFAYGCIVAEVEVDMKTGYVDVLEVTASHDVGTAINPALVKGQIYGGIVMGQGFAVTEDVVTGKRGQKTKNFDSYILPTSMDAPKMNINIYENQDPAGTYGAKSIGEPATEGVGAAIANAIFNATGRRVYENPADLETVLLGHKLQ
;
A
#
# COMPACT_ATOMS: atom_id res chain seq x y z
N GLY A 1 -10.36 14.07 -27.55
CA GLY A 1 -9.59 14.61 -26.43
C GLY A 1 -8.46 13.68 -26.02
N LYS A 2 -7.54 14.13 -25.18
CA LYS A 2 -6.50 13.27 -24.61
C LYS A 2 -7.14 12.40 -23.53
N ALA A 3 -6.96 11.08 -23.59
CA ALA A 3 -7.57 10.14 -22.64
C ALA A 3 -7.00 10.29 -21.21
N PHE A 4 -5.71 10.65 -21.10
CA PHE A 4 -5.02 10.85 -19.84
C PHE A 4 -4.28 12.20 -19.89
N PRO A 5 -4.94 13.28 -19.52
CA PRO A 5 -4.37 14.63 -19.65
C PRO A 5 -3.45 15.00 -18.48
N THR A 6 -3.57 14.32 -17.34
CA THR A 6 -2.86 14.66 -16.09
C THR A 6 -2.04 13.50 -15.57
N PHE A 7 -0.93 13.81 -14.88
CA PHE A 7 -0.10 12.84 -14.20
C PHE A 7 -0.03 13.18 -12.71
N ALA A 8 -0.39 12.22 -11.84
CA ALA A 8 -0.15 12.31 -10.42
C ALA A 8 1.23 11.74 -10.08
N TYR A 9 1.95 12.42 -9.21
CA TYR A 9 3.27 11.97 -8.73
C TYR A 9 3.20 11.70 -7.23
N GLY A 10 3.89 10.65 -6.79
CA GLY A 10 3.97 10.31 -5.38
C GLY A 10 5.28 9.63 -5.03
N CYS A 11 5.61 9.70 -3.76
CA CYS A 11 6.72 8.96 -3.17
C CYS A 11 6.26 8.39 -1.83
N ILE A 12 6.49 7.10 -1.61
CA ILE A 12 6.09 6.39 -0.40
C ILE A 12 7.31 5.70 0.19
N VAL A 13 7.50 5.87 1.49
CA VAL A 13 8.55 5.21 2.27
C VAL A 13 7.88 4.46 3.41
N ALA A 14 8.24 3.19 3.59
CA ALA A 14 7.76 2.36 4.68
C ALA A 14 8.90 1.94 5.61
N GLU A 15 8.60 1.88 6.90
CA GLU A 15 9.45 1.29 7.93
C GLU A 15 8.74 0.05 8.48
N VAL A 16 9.47 -1.07 8.56
CA VAL A 16 8.94 -2.34 9.02
C VAL A 16 9.84 -2.97 10.08
N GLU A 17 9.24 -3.73 10.98
CA GLU A 17 9.93 -4.69 11.84
C GLU A 17 9.60 -6.10 11.37
N VAL A 18 10.63 -6.96 11.26
CA VAL A 18 10.46 -8.35 10.80
C VAL A 18 10.97 -9.31 11.89
N ASP A 19 10.07 -10.13 12.40
CA ASP A 19 10.46 -11.24 13.28
C ASP A 19 11.05 -12.38 12.44
N MET A 20 12.36 -12.51 12.48
CA MET A 20 13.09 -13.54 11.72
C MET A 20 12.88 -14.98 12.21
N LYS A 21 12.15 -15.18 13.30
CA LYS A 21 11.78 -16.53 13.78
C LYS A 21 10.44 -16.97 13.20
N THR A 22 9.51 -16.05 13.05
CA THR A 22 8.14 -16.33 12.62
C THR A 22 7.85 -15.89 11.19
N GLY A 23 8.62 -14.93 10.66
CA GLY A 23 8.34 -14.27 9.38
C GLY A 23 7.28 -13.18 9.47
N TYR A 24 6.80 -12.86 10.68
CA TYR A 24 5.82 -11.80 10.87
C TYR A 24 6.42 -10.44 10.55
N VAL A 25 5.66 -9.64 9.80
CA VAL A 25 6.03 -8.28 9.41
C VAL A 25 5.07 -7.31 10.07
N ASP A 26 5.62 -6.41 10.89
CA ASP A 26 4.88 -5.27 11.42
C ASP A 26 5.26 -4.01 10.66
N VAL A 27 4.26 -3.29 10.15
CA VAL A 27 4.47 -2.01 9.43
C VAL A 27 4.38 -0.89 10.45
N LEU A 28 5.53 -0.35 10.85
CA LEU A 28 5.62 0.62 11.94
C LEU A 28 5.21 2.03 11.51
N GLU A 29 5.73 2.47 10.37
CA GLU A 29 5.50 3.83 9.88
C GLU A 29 5.46 3.87 8.36
N VAL A 30 4.56 4.70 7.80
CA VAL A 30 4.52 5.03 6.37
C VAL A 30 4.52 6.54 6.20
N THR A 31 5.50 7.03 5.47
CA THR A 31 5.55 8.42 5.01
C THR A 31 5.15 8.47 3.54
N ALA A 32 4.07 9.19 3.23
CA ALA A 32 3.56 9.36 1.88
C ALA A 32 3.54 10.83 1.47
N SER A 33 4.05 11.11 0.28
CA SER A 33 4.07 12.43 -0.33
C SER A 33 3.40 12.36 -1.69
N HIS A 34 2.35 13.15 -1.90
CA HIS A 34 1.56 13.13 -3.14
C HIS A 34 1.36 14.53 -3.72
N ASP A 35 1.56 14.65 -5.02
CA ASP A 35 1.13 15.79 -5.80
C ASP A 35 -0.35 15.63 -6.18
N VAL A 36 -1.19 16.44 -5.58
CA VAL A 36 -2.65 16.40 -5.72
C VAL A 36 -3.18 17.55 -6.59
N GLY A 37 -2.30 18.31 -7.24
CA GLY A 37 -2.70 19.54 -7.87
C GLY A 37 -3.19 20.55 -6.85
N THR A 38 -4.40 21.05 -7.00
CA THR A 38 -5.07 21.85 -5.96
C THR A 38 -5.76 20.92 -4.96
N ALA A 39 -5.44 21.03 -3.69
CA ALA A 39 -6.13 20.31 -2.64
C ALA A 39 -7.48 20.97 -2.33
N ILE A 40 -8.55 20.58 -3.02
CA ILE A 40 -9.89 21.18 -2.85
C ILE A 40 -10.36 21.10 -1.40
N ASN A 41 -10.10 19.96 -0.75
CA ASN A 41 -10.31 19.78 0.69
C ASN A 41 -9.13 19.00 1.29
N PRO A 42 -8.15 19.67 1.90
CA PRO A 42 -6.95 19.01 2.42
C PRO A 42 -7.23 17.92 3.45
N ALA A 43 -8.28 18.07 4.27
CA ALA A 43 -8.65 17.05 5.25
C ALA A 43 -9.15 15.76 4.59
N LEU A 44 -10.01 15.88 3.57
CA LEU A 44 -10.49 14.72 2.81
C LEU A 44 -9.38 14.10 1.96
N VAL A 45 -8.47 14.90 1.40
CA VAL A 45 -7.28 14.39 0.69
C VAL A 45 -6.44 13.53 1.62
N LYS A 46 -6.13 14.00 2.83
CA LYS A 46 -5.42 13.18 3.84
C LYS A 46 -6.19 11.90 4.19
N GLY A 47 -7.52 12.00 4.34
CA GLY A 47 -8.38 10.85 4.59
C GLY A 47 -8.27 9.77 3.51
N GLN A 48 -8.21 10.16 2.22
CA GLN A 48 -7.97 9.23 1.12
C GLN A 48 -6.59 8.57 1.21
N ILE A 49 -5.55 9.34 1.53
CA ILE A 49 -4.19 8.80 1.66
C ILE A 49 -4.10 7.84 2.84
N TYR A 50 -4.70 8.14 3.99
CA TYR A 50 -4.75 7.20 5.13
C TYR A 50 -5.41 5.88 4.74
N GLY A 51 -6.57 5.92 4.09
CA GLY A 51 -7.27 4.73 3.62
C GLY A 51 -6.46 3.95 2.58
N GLY A 52 -5.82 4.64 1.64
CA GLY A 52 -4.96 4.05 0.62
C GLY A 52 -3.73 3.33 1.22
N ILE A 53 -3.11 3.90 2.25
CA ILE A 53 -1.99 3.27 2.96
C ILE A 53 -2.44 1.96 3.62
N VAL A 54 -3.55 1.96 4.37
CA VAL A 54 -4.05 0.74 5.04
C VAL A 54 -4.45 -0.32 4.02
N MET A 55 -5.09 0.06 2.91
CA MET A 55 -5.43 -0.85 1.82
C MET A 55 -4.16 -1.46 1.20
N GLY A 56 -3.15 -0.64 0.90
CA GLY A 56 -1.88 -1.11 0.35
C GLY A 56 -1.09 -1.98 1.31
N GLN A 57 -1.17 -1.72 2.63
CA GLN A 57 -0.64 -2.58 3.67
C GLN A 57 -1.31 -3.96 3.64
N GLY A 58 -2.66 -3.99 3.57
CA GLY A 58 -3.40 -5.24 3.47
C GLY A 58 -2.93 -6.08 2.29
N PHE A 59 -2.84 -5.51 1.10
CA PHE A 59 -2.28 -6.19 -0.07
C PHE A 59 -0.84 -6.66 0.11
N ALA A 60 -0.04 -5.91 0.86
CA ALA A 60 1.36 -6.26 1.06
C ALA A 60 1.57 -7.45 1.98
N VAL A 61 0.76 -7.60 3.06
CA VAL A 61 1.11 -8.51 4.16
C VAL A 61 -0.01 -9.44 4.66
N THR A 62 -1.30 -9.17 4.37
CA THR A 62 -2.40 -9.95 4.96
C THR A 62 -3.46 -10.44 3.99
N GLU A 63 -3.78 -9.69 2.95
CA GLU A 63 -4.91 -9.98 2.07
C GLU A 63 -4.49 -10.97 0.96
N ASP A 64 -5.01 -12.19 1.01
CA ASP A 64 -4.76 -13.22 0.01
C ASP A 64 -6.07 -13.81 -0.54
N VAL A 65 -6.24 -13.77 -1.87
CA VAL A 65 -7.36 -14.40 -2.57
C VAL A 65 -6.89 -15.72 -3.17
N VAL A 66 -7.04 -16.78 -2.40
CA VAL A 66 -6.66 -18.11 -2.84
C VAL A 66 -7.72 -18.69 -3.76
N THR A 67 -7.33 -19.03 -5.00
CA THR A 67 -8.17 -19.73 -5.97
C THR A 67 -7.74 -21.18 -6.12
N GLY A 68 -8.67 -22.06 -6.39
CA GLY A 68 -8.40 -23.48 -6.64
C GLY A 68 -9.17 -23.99 -7.86
N LYS A 69 -8.99 -25.26 -8.21
CA LYS A 69 -9.66 -25.90 -9.36
C LYS A 69 -11.20 -25.79 -9.35
N ARG A 70 -11.80 -25.61 -8.17
CA ARG A 70 -13.26 -25.49 -7.97
C ARG A 70 -13.73 -24.06 -7.70
N GLY A 71 -12.89 -23.05 -7.96
CA GLY A 71 -13.18 -21.64 -7.69
C GLY A 71 -12.44 -21.09 -6.48
N GLN A 72 -12.90 -19.94 -5.99
CA GLN A 72 -12.29 -19.22 -4.89
C GLN A 72 -12.42 -20.00 -3.57
N LYS A 73 -11.31 -20.15 -2.85
CA LYS A 73 -11.25 -20.77 -1.51
C LYS A 73 -11.47 -19.74 -0.41
N THR A 74 -10.89 -18.55 -0.56
CA THR A 74 -11.08 -17.42 0.35
C THR A 74 -12.47 -16.84 0.14
N LYS A 75 -13.41 -17.07 1.08
CA LYS A 75 -14.84 -16.72 0.89
C LYS A 75 -15.37 -15.70 1.88
N ASN A 76 -14.79 -15.62 3.06
CA ASN A 76 -15.25 -14.80 4.16
C ASN A 76 -14.06 -14.09 4.83
N PHE A 77 -14.35 -13.16 5.76
CA PHE A 77 -13.34 -12.47 6.55
C PHE A 77 -12.67 -13.34 7.64
N ASP A 78 -13.00 -14.62 7.72
CA ASP A 78 -12.27 -15.62 8.48
C ASP A 78 -11.01 -16.12 7.76
N SER A 79 -10.96 -15.94 6.45
CA SER A 79 -9.87 -16.36 5.57
C SER A 79 -9.31 -15.23 4.70
N TYR A 80 -10.05 -14.14 4.54
CA TYR A 80 -9.59 -12.91 3.91
C TYR A 80 -9.36 -11.85 5.00
N ILE A 81 -8.12 -11.65 5.37
CA ILE A 81 -7.75 -10.87 6.55
C ILE A 81 -7.48 -9.42 6.16
N LEU A 82 -8.42 -8.56 6.53
CA LEU A 82 -8.25 -7.11 6.39
C LEU A 82 -7.50 -6.53 7.58
N PRO A 83 -6.60 -5.53 7.37
CA PRO A 83 -6.05 -4.75 8.47
C PRO A 83 -7.15 -4.07 9.29
N THR A 84 -7.01 -4.11 10.59
CA THR A 84 -7.87 -3.40 11.53
C THR A 84 -7.26 -2.05 11.92
N SER A 85 -7.96 -1.26 12.72
CA SER A 85 -7.41 -0.01 13.25
C SER A 85 -6.20 -0.22 14.18
N MET A 86 -6.01 -1.44 14.70
CA MET A 86 -4.86 -1.78 15.53
C MET A 86 -3.61 -2.09 14.71
N ASP A 87 -3.80 -2.49 13.45
CA ASP A 87 -2.71 -2.82 12.52
C ASP A 87 -2.25 -1.59 11.73
N ALA A 88 -2.98 -0.47 11.83
CA ALA A 88 -2.67 0.74 11.09
C ALA A 88 -1.33 1.35 11.57
N PRO A 89 -0.36 1.58 10.66
CA PRO A 89 0.93 2.14 11.01
C PRO A 89 0.83 3.61 11.41
N LYS A 90 1.87 4.14 12.01
CA LYS A 90 2.02 5.59 12.10
C LYS A 90 2.15 6.18 10.68
N MET A 91 1.43 7.25 10.37
CA MET A 91 1.38 7.82 9.03
C MET A 91 1.75 9.29 9.01
N ASN A 92 2.73 9.63 8.17
CA ASN A 92 3.12 11.01 7.89
C ASN A 92 2.72 11.35 6.45
N ILE A 93 1.81 12.32 6.31
CA ILE A 93 1.26 12.70 5.01
C ILE A 93 1.73 14.09 4.60
N ASN A 94 2.39 14.18 3.45
CA ASN A 94 2.76 15.41 2.79
C ASN A 94 1.92 15.60 1.53
N ILE A 95 1.30 16.76 1.42
CA ILE A 95 0.53 17.17 0.25
C ILE A 95 1.32 18.22 -0.50
N TYR A 96 1.56 17.99 -1.78
CA TYR A 96 2.12 18.97 -2.70
C TYR A 96 1.02 19.47 -3.64
N GLU A 97 0.94 20.77 -3.79
CA GLU A 97 -0.03 21.44 -4.68
C GLU A 97 0.70 21.99 -5.90
N ASN A 98 0.66 21.22 -6.98
CA ASN A 98 1.16 21.66 -8.29
C ASN A 98 -0.03 21.64 -9.27
N GLN A 99 -0.67 22.78 -9.41
CA GLN A 99 -1.90 22.94 -10.18
C GLN A 99 -1.75 22.41 -11.61
N ASP A 100 -2.72 21.60 -12.02
CA ASP A 100 -2.78 21.07 -13.37
C ASP A 100 -3.82 21.83 -14.20
N PRO A 101 -3.40 22.49 -15.30
CA PRO A 101 -4.33 23.27 -16.12
C PRO A 101 -5.43 22.43 -16.80
N ALA A 102 -5.26 21.11 -16.91
CA ALA A 102 -6.28 20.19 -17.43
C ALA A 102 -7.20 19.63 -16.34
N GLY A 103 -6.83 19.78 -15.06
CA GLY A 103 -7.62 19.34 -13.93
C GLY A 103 -8.72 20.33 -13.54
N THR A 104 -9.88 19.83 -13.10
CA THR A 104 -10.95 20.66 -12.58
C THR A 104 -10.46 21.44 -11.36
N TYR A 105 -10.51 22.76 -11.42
CA TYR A 105 -9.91 23.67 -10.41
C TYR A 105 -8.41 23.43 -10.15
N GLY A 106 -7.69 22.82 -11.10
CA GLY A 106 -6.28 22.49 -10.96
C GLY A 106 -6.00 21.23 -10.13
N ALA A 107 -7.04 20.47 -9.75
CA ALA A 107 -6.90 19.25 -8.95
C ALA A 107 -6.45 18.06 -9.79
N LYS A 108 -5.74 17.12 -9.15
CA LYS A 108 -5.35 15.80 -9.69
C LYS A 108 -6.05 14.68 -8.91
N SER A 109 -6.06 13.49 -9.49
CA SER A 109 -6.59 12.31 -8.81
C SER A 109 -5.71 11.93 -7.60
N ILE A 110 -6.34 11.45 -6.52
CA ILE A 110 -5.66 10.97 -5.31
C ILE A 110 -6.23 9.64 -4.80
N GLY A 111 -7.33 9.14 -5.34
CA GLY A 111 -7.93 7.89 -4.89
C GLY A 111 -6.99 6.71 -5.08
N GLU A 112 -6.71 6.35 -6.32
CA GLU A 112 -5.82 5.23 -6.67
C GLU A 112 -4.34 5.51 -6.35
N PRO A 113 -3.78 6.69 -6.66
CA PRO A 113 -2.38 7.00 -6.38
C PRO A 113 -1.98 6.82 -4.90
N ALA A 114 -2.92 6.99 -3.98
CA ALA A 114 -2.68 6.79 -2.56
C ALA A 114 -2.35 5.34 -2.18
N THR A 115 -2.74 4.35 -2.99
CA THR A 115 -2.56 2.92 -2.72
C THR A 115 -1.40 2.30 -3.50
N GLU A 116 -1.18 2.74 -4.75
CA GLU A 116 -0.33 2.05 -5.72
C GLU A 116 1.12 1.80 -5.27
N GLY A 117 1.73 2.74 -4.59
CA GLY A 117 3.14 2.63 -4.17
C GLY A 117 3.37 1.92 -2.84
N VAL A 118 2.33 1.69 -2.04
CA VAL A 118 2.47 1.21 -0.64
C VAL A 118 3.02 -0.21 -0.58
N GLY A 119 2.45 -1.13 -1.35
CA GLY A 119 2.89 -2.52 -1.39
C GLY A 119 4.36 -2.66 -1.81
N ALA A 120 4.80 -1.88 -2.81
CA ALA A 120 6.18 -1.87 -3.26
C ALA A 120 7.14 -1.28 -2.21
N ALA A 121 6.70 -0.23 -1.48
CA ALA A 121 7.49 0.36 -0.40
C ALA A 121 7.69 -0.64 0.74
N ILE A 122 6.63 -1.36 1.16
CA ILE A 122 6.70 -2.40 2.19
C ILE A 122 7.58 -3.57 1.73
N ALA A 123 7.43 -4.06 0.49
CA ALA A 123 8.28 -5.13 -0.06
C ALA A 123 9.77 -4.74 -0.09
N ASN A 124 10.09 -3.48 -0.41
CA ASN A 124 11.44 -2.96 -0.35
C ASN A 124 11.97 -2.85 1.09
N ALA A 125 11.13 -2.46 2.04
CA ALA A 125 11.48 -2.41 3.45
C ALA A 125 11.78 -3.81 4.01
N ILE A 126 10.97 -4.83 3.67
CA ILE A 126 11.22 -6.24 4.01
C ILE A 126 12.56 -6.70 3.43
N PHE A 127 12.83 -6.39 2.16
CA PHE A 127 14.12 -6.71 1.57
C PHE A 127 15.29 -6.07 2.31
N ASN A 128 15.15 -4.80 2.68
CA ASN A 128 16.19 -4.07 3.40
C ASN A 128 16.46 -4.68 4.79
N ALA A 129 15.40 -5.15 5.46
CA ALA A 129 15.50 -5.79 6.78
C ALA A 129 16.07 -7.20 6.72
N THR A 130 15.74 -7.99 5.69
CA THR A 130 15.97 -9.44 5.65
C THR A 130 16.98 -9.89 4.59
N GLY A 131 17.27 -9.05 3.59
CA GLY A 131 18.03 -9.43 2.40
C GLY A 131 17.23 -10.31 1.41
N ARG A 132 15.95 -10.60 1.68
CA ARG A 132 15.09 -11.46 0.85
C ARG A 132 14.11 -10.63 0.06
N ARG A 133 14.08 -10.83 -1.25
CA ARG A 133 13.20 -10.08 -2.15
C ARG A 133 11.80 -10.69 -2.20
N VAL A 134 10.79 -9.86 -1.97
CA VAL A 134 9.38 -10.21 -2.15
C VAL A 134 8.98 -9.86 -3.58
N TYR A 135 8.49 -10.86 -4.33
CA TYR A 135 8.04 -10.69 -5.73
C TYR A 135 6.52 -10.87 -5.89
N GLU A 136 5.86 -11.42 -4.89
CA GLU A 136 4.42 -11.68 -4.88
C GLU A 136 3.81 -11.18 -3.59
N ASN A 137 2.62 -10.60 -3.65
CA ASN A 137 1.85 -10.17 -2.49
C ASN A 137 0.73 -11.19 -2.20
N PRO A 138 0.34 -11.34 -0.93
CA PRO A 138 1.00 -10.79 0.24
C PRO A 138 2.35 -11.45 0.51
N ALA A 139 3.24 -10.73 1.21
CA ALA A 139 4.48 -11.27 1.75
C ALA A 139 4.15 -12.14 2.97
N ASP A 140 3.75 -13.38 2.71
CA ASP A 140 3.43 -14.33 3.77
C ASP A 140 4.68 -14.77 4.55
N LEU A 141 4.47 -15.43 5.68
CA LEU A 141 5.52 -15.86 6.59
C LEU A 141 6.58 -16.72 5.88
N GLU A 142 6.16 -17.59 4.97
CA GLU A 142 7.05 -18.47 4.21
C GLU A 142 7.92 -17.68 3.24
N THR A 143 7.33 -16.75 2.50
CA THR A 143 8.06 -15.86 1.58
C THR A 143 9.08 -15.01 2.33
N VAL A 144 8.72 -14.48 3.50
CA VAL A 144 9.63 -13.67 4.32
C VAL A 144 10.78 -14.51 4.88
N LEU A 145 10.50 -15.74 5.36
CA LEU A 145 11.52 -16.62 5.96
C LEU A 145 12.38 -17.36 4.94
N LEU A 146 11.77 -17.81 3.82
CA LEU A 146 12.43 -18.72 2.88
C LEU A 146 12.75 -18.06 1.55
N GLY A 147 12.13 -16.92 1.23
CA GLY A 147 12.21 -16.23 -0.06
C GLY A 147 11.27 -16.80 -1.12
N HIS A 148 10.44 -17.79 -0.78
CA HIS A 148 9.44 -18.41 -1.66
C HIS A 148 8.35 -19.09 -0.84
N LYS A 149 7.15 -19.27 -1.43
CA LYS A 149 6.06 -20.05 -0.83
C LYS A 149 6.37 -21.56 -0.93
N LEU A 150 6.02 -22.31 0.10
CA LEU A 150 6.00 -23.77 0.03
C LEU A 150 4.80 -24.22 -0.81
N GLN A 151 5.02 -25.20 -1.69
CA GLN A 151 3.97 -25.75 -2.58
C GLN A 151 3.08 -26.76 -1.85
#